data_568c54f76372d09418d46feb9409b236
#
_entry.id   568c54f76372d09418d46feb9409b236
#
_cell.length_a   1.000
_cell.length_b   1.000
_cell.length_c   1.000
_cell.angle_alpha   90.00
_cell.angle_beta   90.00
_cell.angle_gamma   90.00
#
_symmetry.space_group_name_H-M   'P 1'
#
loop_
_entity.id
_entity.type
_entity.pdbx_description
1 polymer ?
#
loop_
_entity_poly.entity_id
_entity_poly.type
_entity_poly.pdbx_seq_one_letter_code
_entity_poly.pdbx_strand_id
1 'polypeptide(L)'
;HVVFWFSHRSTEHYLAMFGGFCMVIDALFFVLLLNSGAARSRKSQILAAGFWAVFAVCTGHVSVQRLDLVPAVLVGVAALLLFYYPRISSALLGTATMIKLWPGVLAIGLVRGYRRKATYWYIAVFVGTIIGLSALVAMVSGVQRLLSPFTYQGVRGLQIESIAATPM
;
A
#
# COMPACT_ATOMS: atom_id res chain seq x y z
N HIS A 1 -1.44 13.06 -9.67
CA HIS A 1 -2.07 14.03 -10.60
C HIS A 1 -3.26 14.76 -9.97
N VAL A 2 -4.21 14.09 -9.30
CA VAL A 2 -5.40 14.73 -8.69
C VAL A 2 -4.97 15.77 -7.66
N VAL A 3 -4.13 15.43 -6.70
CA VAL A 3 -3.63 16.35 -5.66
C VAL A 3 -2.87 17.54 -6.28
N PHE A 4 -2.10 17.29 -7.33
CA PHE A 4 -1.36 18.36 -8.04
C PHE A 4 -2.28 19.36 -8.72
N TRP A 5 -3.42 18.91 -9.25
CA TRP A 5 -4.44 19.80 -9.82
C TRP A 5 -5.07 20.71 -8.77
N PHE A 6 -5.38 20.19 -7.59
CA PHE A 6 -5.95 20.95 -6.47
C PHE A 6 -4.94 21.92 -5.81
N SER A 7 -3.64 21.67 -5.92
CA SER A 7 -2.58 22.48 -5.30
C SER A 7 -2.23 23.76 -6.08
N HIS A 8 -3.03 24.16 -7.07
CA HIS A 8 -2.74 25.31 -7.96
C HIS A 8 -1.30 25.31 -8.54
N ARG A 9 -0.72 24.12 -8.75
CA ARG A 9 0.64 23.90 -9.28
C ARG A 9 1.78 24.45 -8.39
N SER A 10 1.52 24.81 -7.14
CA SER A 10 2.55 25.19 -6.19
C SER A 10 3.10 23.92 -5.48
N THR A 11 4.42 23.79 -5.41
CA THR A 11 5.06 22.62 -4.79
C THR A 11 4.80 22.56 -3.29
N GLU A 12 4.77 23.69 -2.60
CA GLU A 12 4.51 23.78 -1.16
C GLU A 12 3.07 23.37 -0.83
N HIS A 13 2.10 23.90 -1.57
CA HIS A 13 0.70 23.51 -1.41
C HIS A 13 0.47 22.03 -1.74
N TYR A 14 1.19 21.49 -2.74
CA TYR A 14 1.13 20.07 -3.07
C TYR A 14 1.59 19.21 -1.89
N LEU A 15 2.74 19.53 -1.29
CA LEU A 15 3.29 18.78 -0.16
C LEU A 15 2.36 18.85 1.07
N ALA A 16 1.80 20.02 1.35
CA ALA A 16 0.85 20.19 2.45
C ALA A 16 -0.44 19.39 2.24
N MET A 17 -1.03 19.45 1.04
CA MET A 17 -2.25 18.70 0.70
C MET A 17 -2.01 17.19 0.68
N PHE A 18 -0.87 16.76 0.13
CA PHE A 18 -0.50 15.34 0.12
C PHE A 18 -0.26 14.81 1.54
N GLY A 19 0.45 15.59 2.39
CA GLY A 19 0.65 15.28 3.78
C GLY A 19 -0.67 15.20 4.55
N GLY A 20 -1.57 16.16 4.37
CA GLY A 20 -2.92 16.13 4.94
C GLY A 20 -3.73 14.90 4.52
N PHE A 21 -3.68 14.53 3.24
CA PHE A 21 -4.31 13.31 2.73
C PHE A 21 -3.74 12.05 3.40
N CYS A 22 -2.41 11.96 3.54
CA CYS A 22 -1.76 10.85 4.22
C CYS A 22 -2.17 10.79 5.71
N MET A 23 -2.24 11.92 6.42
CA MET A 23 -2.69 11.98 7.82
C MET A 23 -4.13 11.49 7.97
N VAL A 24 -5.02 11.86 7.06
CA VAL A 24 -6.41 11.38 7.09
C VAL A 24 -6.47 9.87 6.90
N ILE A 25 -5.73 9.32 5.94
CA ILE A 25 -5.66 7.87 5.70
C ILE A 25 -5.11 7.15 6.95
N ASP A 26 -4.06 7.69 7.55
CA ASP A 26 -3.45 7.14 8.77
C ASP A 26 -4.43 7.12 9.94
N ALA A 27 -5.12 8.23 10.18
CA ALA A 27 -6.13 8.35 11.23
C ALA A 27 -7.31 7.39 11.01
N LEU A 28 -7.80 7.26 9.76
CA LEU A 28 -8.86 6.33 9.42
C LEU A 28 -8.42 4.88 9.65
N PHE A 29 -7.20 4.54 9.30
CA PHE A 29 -6.67 3.19 9.53
C PHE A 29 -6.49 2.91 11.02
N PHE A 30 -6.01 3.88 11.80
CA PHE A 30 -5.92 3.76 13.26
C PHE A 30 -7.30 3.49 13.89
N VAL A 31 -8.32 4.27 13.50
CA VAL A 31 -9.70 4.05 13.95
C VAL A 31 -10.22 2.66 13.53
N LEU A 32 -9.89 2.24 12.32
CA LEU A 32 -10.25 0.90 11.83
C LEU A 32 -9.60 -0.20 12.70
N LEU A 33 -8.34 -0.07 13.07
CA LEU A 33 -7.65 -1.02 13.95
C LEU A 33 -8.34 -1.11 15.32
N LEU A 34 -8.74 0.03 15.89
CA LEU A 34 -9.45 0.06 17.19
C LEU A 34 -10.84 -0.58 17.14
N ASN A 35 -11.51 -0.52 15.99
CA ASN A 35 -12.89 -1.01 15.83
C ASN A 35 -12.95 -2.35 15.08
N SER A 36 -11.82 -2.86 14.57
CA SER A 36 -11.81 -4.10 13.79
C SER A 36 -12.17 -5.29 14.69
N GLY A 37 -13.29 -5.97 14.39
CA GLY A 37 -13.64 -7.26 15.00
C GLY A 37 -12.70 -8.42 14.58
N ALA A 38 -11.69 -8.14 13.77
CA ALA A 38 -10.71 -9.12 13.29
C ALA A 38 -9.73 -9.55 14.39
N ALA A 39 -9.51 -8.73 15.40
CA ALA A 39 -8.68 -9.08 16.53
C ALA A 39 -9.45 -9.95 17.54
N ARG A 40 -8.80 -11.03 17.99
CA ARG A 40 -9.39 -12.04 18.89
C ARG A 40 -9.83 -11.47 20.26
N SER A 41 -9.32 -10.31 20.66
CA SER A 41 -9.65 -9.66 21.93
C SER A 41 -9.46 -8.14 21.84
N ARG A 42 -10.12 -7.39 22.72
CA ARG A 42 -9.94 -5.95 22.88
C ARG A 42 -8.47 -5.57 23.14
N LYS A 43 -7.77 -6.40 23.91
CA LYS A 43 -6.34 -6.22 24.19
C LYS A 43 -5.51 -6.27 22.89
N SER A 44 -5.79 -7.21 22.00
CA SER A 44 -5.08 -7.32 20.71
C SER A 44 -5.36 -6.12 19.79
N GLN A 45 -6.58 -5.56 19.82
CA GLN A 45 -6.91 -4.35 19.06
C GLN A 45 -6.10 -3.16 19.57
N ILE A 46 -6.05 -2.95 20.87
CA ILE A 46 -5.30 -1.85 21.49
C ILE A 46 -3.79 -2.00 21.21
N LEU A 47 -3.26 -3.22 21.30
CA LEU A 47 -1.85 -3.49 20.97
C LEU A 47 -1.52 -3.21 19.51
N ALA A 48 -2.38 -3.62 18.57
CA ALA A 48 -2.19 -3.36 17.15
C ALA A 48 -2.25 -1.85 16.83
N ALA A 49 -3.24 -1.15 17.40
CA ALA A 49 -3.36 0.29 17.23
C ALA A 49 -2.19 1.04 17.90
N GLY A 50 -1.77 0.61 19.09
CA GLY A 50 -0.61 1.18 19.78
C GLY A 50 0.69 0.98 19.01
N PHE A 51 0.92 -0.22 18.47
CA PHE A 51 2.06 -0.50 17.60
C PHE A 51 2.05 0.41 16.37
N TRP A 52 0.90 0.55 15.72
CA TRP A 52 0.77 1.43 14.55
C TRP A 52 1.07 2.89 14.90
N ALA A 53 0.52 3.41 16.01
CA ALA A 53 0.77 4.76 16.47
C ALA A 53 2.25 5.02 16.76
N VAL A 54 2.93 4.10 17.46
CA VAL A 54 4.36 4.19 17.74
C VAL A 54 5.15 4.17 16.43
N PHE A 55 4.81 3.27 15.51
CA PHE A 55 5.45 3.19 14.21
C PHE A 55 5.30 4.49 13.40
N ALA A 56 4.09 5.07 13.36
CA ALA A 56 3.82 6.33 12.67
C ALA A 56 4.63 7.49 13.27
N VAL A 57 4.74 7.57 14.61
CA VAL A 57 5.55 8.58 15.30
C VAL A 57 7.04 8.37 15.02
N CYS A 58 7.54 7.14 15.08
CA CYS A 58 8.96 6.83 14.84
C CYS A 58 9.40 7.10 13.40
N THR A 59 8.51 6.90 12.42
CA THR A 59 8.79 7.20 11.01
C THR A 59 8.68 8.70 10.69
N GLY A 60 7.98 9.48 11.51
CA GLY A 60 7.89 10.94 11.43
C GLY A 60 7.50 11.44 10.03
N HIS A 61 8.21 12.46 9.54
CA HIS A 61 7.95 13.09 8.24
C HIS A 61 8.06 12.13 7.06
N VAL A 62 8.85 11.06 7.17
CA VAL A 62 9.06 10.09 6.09
C VAL A 62 7.77 9.36 5.75
N SER A 63 6.94 9.01 6.74
CA SER A 63 5.66 8.32 6.52
C SER A 63 4.64 9.18 5.77
N VAL A 64 4.64 10.49 6.02
CA VAL A 64 3.62 11.42 5.51
C VAL A 64 4.02 12.01 4.15
N GLN A 65 5.32 12.11 3.87
CA GLN A 65 5.83 12.70 2.62
C GLN A 65 6.11 11.67 1.53
N ARG A 66 6.06 10.38 1.85
CA ARG A 66 6.26 9.29 0.89
C ARG A 66 4.95 8.57 0.60
N LEU A 67 4.80 8.13 -0.64
CA LEU A 67 3.63 7.33 -1.08
C LEU A 67 3.55 5.96 -0.38
N ASP A 68 4.47 5.64 0.51
CA ASP A 68 4.59 4.33 1.18
C ASP A 68 3.46 4.03 2.15
N LEU A 69 2.86 5.06 2.74
CA LEU A 69 1.75 4.91 3.67
C LEU A 69 0.53 4.28 2.99
N VAL A 70 0.21 4.71 1.76
CA VAL A 70 -0.98 4.21 1.05
C VAL A 70 -0.94 2.69 0.84
N PRO A 71 0.11 2.10 0.23
CA PRO A 71 0.19 0.65 0.10
C PRO A 71 0.29 -0.06 1.46
N ALA A 72 0.93 0.54 2.48
CA ALA A 72 0.98 -0.04 3.82
C ALA A 72 -0.40 -0.16 4.44
N VAL A 73 -1.22 0.87 4.36
CA VAL A 73 -2.61 0.85 4.84
C VAL A 73 -3.45 -0.15 4.04
N LEU A 74 -3.34 -0.18 2.71
CA LEU A 74 -4.04 -1.16 1.88
C LEU A 74 -3.69 -2.60 2.26
N VAL A 75 -2.41 -2.88 2.54
CA VAL A 75 -1.94 -4.18 3.03
C VAL A 75 -2.52 -4.48 4.42
N GLY A 76 -2.52 -3.51 5.32
CA GLY A 76 -3.11 -3.65 6.64
C GLY A 76 -4.60 -3.99 6.59
N VAL A 77 -5.38 -3.27 5.77
CA VAL A 77 -6.80 -3.55 5.53
C VAL A 77 -6.98 -4.93 4.89
N ALA A 78 -6.15 -5.27 3.90
CA ALA A 78 -6.19 -6.59 3.27
C ALA A 78 -5.95 -7.71 4.29
N ALA A 79 -5.01 -7.52 5.22
CA ALA A 79 -4.73 -8.48 6.29
C ALA A 79 -5.92 -8.65 7.25
N LEU A 80 -6.57 -7.55 7.65
CA LEU A 80 -7.78 -7.59 8.48
C LEU A 80 -8.93 -8.33 7.82
N LEU A 81 -9.09 -8.15 6.50
CA LEU A 81 -10.16 -8.76 5.72
C LEU A 81 -9.85 -10.18 5.25
N LEU A 82 -8.62 -10.65 5.36
CA LEU A 82 -8.16 -11.93 4.79
C LEU A 82 -9.03 -13.13 5.18
N PHE A 83 -9.51 -13.16 6.42
CA PHE A 83 -10.29 -14.29 6.92
C PHE A 83 -11.79 -14.19 6.64
N TYR A 84 -12.33 -12.99 6.56
CA TYR A 84 -13.76 -12.73 6.38
C TYR A 84 -14.13 -12.48 4.91
N TYR A 85 -13.31 -11.70 4.22
CA TYR A 85 -13.56 -11.28 2.81
C TYR A 85 -12.30 -11.48 1.95
N PRO A 86 -11.86 -12.73 1.75
CA PRO A 86 -10.57 -13.00 1.09
C PRO A 86 -10.48 -12.49 -0.35
N ARG A 87 -11.60 -12.37 -1.07
CA ARG A 87 -11.62 -11.79 -2.43
C ARG A 87 -11.32 -10.29 -2.39
N ILE A 88 -11.93 -9.55 -1.44
CA ILE A 88 -11.66 -8.12 -1.25
C ILE A 88 -10.21 -7.93 -0.81
N SER A 89 -9.74 -8.74 0.12
CA SER A 89 -8.33 -8.77 0.55
C SER A 89 -7.38 -8.96 -0.64
N SER A 90 -7.68 -9.91 -1.54
CA SER A 90 -6.87 -10.15 -2.74
C SER A 90 -6.85 -8.94 -3.70
N ALA A 91 -8.00 -8.29 -3.90
CA ALA A 91 -8.09 -7.09 -4.74
C ALA A 91 -7.32 -5.91 -4.13
N LEU A 92 -7.43 -5.68 -2.82
CA LEU A 92 -6.68 -4.63 -2.11
C LEU A 92 -5.18 -4.87 -2.20
N LEU A 93 -4.75 -6.12 -2.04
CA LEU A 93 -3.33 -6.49 -2.16
C LEU A 93 -2.83 -6.29 -3.59
N GLY A 94 -3.63 -6.63 -4.61
CA GLY A 94 -3.32 -6.34 -6.01
C GLY A 94 -3.19 -4.84 -6.28
N THR A 95 -4.10 -4.03 -5.74
CA THR A 95 -4.04 -2.57 -5.84
C THR A 95 -2.79 -2.01 -5.15
N ALA A 96 -2.46 -2.48 -3.95
CA ALA A 96 -1.26 -2.08 -3.24
C ALA A 96 0.00 -2.42 -4.03
N THR A 97 0.03 -3.60 -4.68
CA THR A 97 1.14 -4.05 -5.54
C THR A 97 1.34 -3.16 -6.76
N MET A 98 0.26 -2.63 -7.33
CA MET A 98 0.33 -1.68 -8.44
C MET A 98 0.90 -0.32 -8.02
N ILE A 99 0.71 0.10 -6.77
CA ILE A 99 1.31 1.32 -6.25
C ILE A 99 2.80 1.10 -5.94
N LYS A 100 3.13 -0.03 -5.32
CA LYS A 100 4.50 -0.47 -5.02
C LYS A 100 4.61 -1.99 -5.11
N LEU A 101 5.71 -2.52 -5.60
CA LEU A 101 5.86 -3.96 -5.88
C LEU A 101 5.95 -4.84 -4.62
N TRP A 102 6.46 -4.31 -3.49
CA TRP A 102 6.69 -5.11 -2.28
C TRP A 102 5.42 -5.79 -1.70
N PRO A 103 4.20 -5.21 -1.76
CA PRO A 103 3.01 -5.91 -1.31
C PRO A 103 2.73 -7.21 -2.07
N GLY A 104 3.22 -7.32 -3.31
CA GLY A 104 3.06 -8.52 -4.13
C GLY A 104 3.67 -9.78 -3.50
N VAL A 105 4.74 -9.63 -2.71
CA VAL A 105 5.35 -10.74 -1.97
C VAL A 105 4.38 -11.34 -0.95
N LEU A 106 3.49 -10.52 -0.40
CA LEU A 106 2.50 -10.95 0.58
C LEU A 106 1.36 -11.76 -0.05
N ALA A 107 1.27 -11.82 -1.39
CA ALA A 107 0.32 -12.69 -2.07
C ALA A 107 0.49 -14.18 -1.72
N ILE A 108 1.67 -14.58 -1.22
CA ILE A 108 1.89 -15.92 -0.66
C ILE A 108 0.91 -16.23 0.48
N GLY A 109 0.49 -15.22 1.25
CA GLY A 109 -0.51 -15.35 2.31
C GLY A 109 -1.92 -15.70 1.82
N LEU A 110 -2.21 -15.52 0.52
CA LEU A 110 -3.47 -15.93 -0.10
C LEU A 110 -3.53 -17.44 -0.33
N VAL A 111 -2.39 -18.13 -0.28
CA VAL A 111 -2.30 -19.58 -0.49
C VAL A 111 -2.68 -20.31 0.79
N ARG A 112 -3.98 -20.59 0.94
CA ARG A 112 -4.56 -21.32 2.10
C ARG A 112 -4.48 -22.84 2.01
N GLY A 113 -3.88 -23.37 0.95
CA GLY A 113 -3.73 -24.79 0.69
C GLY A 113 -3.54 -25.02 -0.79
N TYR A 114 -2.48 -25.76 -1.13
CA TYR A 114 -1.97 -25.91 -2.49
C TYR A 114 -2.97 -26.50 -3.51
N ARG A 115 -4.03 -27.17 -3.06
CA ARG A 115 -5.04 -27.82 -3.94
C ARG A 115 -6.47 -27.33 -3.72
N ARG A 116 -6.68 -26.25 -2.97
CA ARG A 116 -8.03 -25.74 -2.74
C ARG A 116 -8.46 -24.82 -3.89
N LYS A 117 -9.60 -25.12 -4.51
CA LYS A 117 -10.22 -24.26 -5.57
C LYS A 117 -10.33 -22.78 -5.13
N ALA A 118 -10.58 -22.54 -3.84
CA ALA A 118 -10.63 -21.18 -3.29
C ALA A 118 -9.30 -20.40 -3.46
N THR A 119 -8.15 -21.05 -3.32
CA THR A 119 -6.83 -20.42 -3.52
C THR A 119 -6.66 -19.90 -4.94
N TYR A 120 -7.10 -20.69 -5.95
CA TYR A 120 -7.03 -20.25 -7.34
C TYR A 120 -7.89 -19.00 -7.59
N TRP A 121 -9.06 -18.92 -6.97
CA TRP A 121 -9.93 -17.74 -7.08
C TRP A 121 -9.29 -16.51 -6.43
N TYR A 122 -8.64 -16.63 -5.28
CA TYR A 122 -7.96 -15.49 -4.63
C TYR A 122 -6.78 -15.00 -5.46
N ILE A 123 -5.98 -15.91 -5.99
CA ILE A 123 -4.89 -15.57 -6.91
C ILE A 123 -5.43 -14.97 -8.20
N ALA A 124 -6.50 -15.50 -8.77
CA ALA A 124 -7.13 -14.96 -9.97
C ALA A 124 -7.65 -13.53 -9.76
N VAL A 125 -8.26 -13.24 -8.61
CA VAL A 125 -8.69 -11.88 -8.25
C VAL A 125 -7.48 -10.96 -8.09
N PHE A 126 -6.43 -11.39 -7.40
CA PHE A 126 -5.20 -10.62 -7.24
C PHE A 126 -4.57 -10.26 -8.58
N VAL A 127 -4.33 -11.25 -9.43
CA VAL A 127 -3.74 -11.07 -10.77
C VAL A 127 -4.68 -10.27 -11.67
N GLY A 128 -5.97 -10.57 -11.65
CA GLY A 128 -6.99 -9.84 -12.42
C GLY A 128 -7.06 -8.36 -12.05
N THR A 129 -6.90 -8.03 -10.77
CA THR A 129 -6.83 -6.63 -10.32
C THR A 129 -5.59 -5.94 -10.86
N ILE A 130 -4.42 -6.59 -10.82
CA ILE A 130 -3.18 -6.04 -11.38
C ILE A 130 -3.34 -5.80 -12.89
N ILE A 131 -3.84 -6.79 -13.63
CA ILE A 131 -4.04 -6.68 -15.08
C ILE A 131 -5.05 -5.56 -15.39
N GLY A 132 -6.19 -5.53 -14.70
CA GLY A 132 -7.23 -4.53 -14.91
C GLY A 132 -6.74 -3.10 -14.65
N LEU A 133 -6.02 -2.87 -13.54
CA LEU A 133 -5.44 -1.57 -13.23
C LEU A 133 -4.32 -1.20 -14.21
N SER A 134 -3.49 -2.17 -14.62
CA SER A 134 -2.45 -1.94 -15.64
C SER A 134 -3.06 -1.54 -16.98
N ALA A 135 -4.12 -2.21 -17.41
CA ALA A 135 -4.84 -1.88 -18.63
C ALA A 135 -5.47 -0.48 -18.54
N LEU A 136 -6.08 -0.13 -17.40
CA LEU A 136 -6.64 1.19 -17.17
C LEU A 136 -5.57 2.28 -17.25
N VAL A 137 -4.44 2.09 -16.59
CA VAL A 137 -3.30 3.04 -16.64
C VAL A 137 -2.75 3.15 -18.06
N ALA A 138 -2.62 2.04 -18.77
CA ALA A 138 -2.14 2.03 -20.16
C ALA A 138 -3.09 2.79 -21.10
N MET A 139 -4.41 2.64 -20.91
CA MET A 139 -5.42 3.37 -21.71
C MET A 139 -5.43 4.88 -21.43
N VAL A 140 -5.31 5.27 -20.16
CA VAL A 140 -5.41 6.69 -19.76
C VAL A 140 -4.10 7.45 -19.93
N SER A 141 -2.97 6.80 -19.67
CA SER A 141 -1.65 7.45 -19.55
C SER A 141 -0.60 6.95 -20.54
N GLY A 142 -0.94 5.92 -21.32
CA GLY A 142 -0.02 5.27 -22.26
C GLY A 142 0.89 4.22 -21.62
N VAL A 143 1.30 3.26 -22.43
CA VAL A 143 2.16 2.12 -22.00
C VAL A 143 3.52 2.58 -21.48
N GLN A 144 4.08 3.66 -22.04
CA GLN A 144 5.37 4.20 -21.62
C GLN A 144 5.33 4.65 -20.15
N ARG A 145 4.21 5.23 -19.69
CA ARG A 145 4.04 5.61 -18.28
C ARG A 145 3.88 4.43 -17.34
N LEU A 146 3.27 3.34 -17.82
CA LEU A 146 3.17 2.11 -17.05
C LEU A 146 4.56 1.49 -16.81
N LEU A 147 5.45 1.56 -17.79
CA LEU A 147 6.79 0.99 -17.72
C LEU A 147 7.83 1.94 -17.09
N SER A 148 7.53 3.23 -16.98
CA SER A 148 8.46 4.23 -16.46
C SER A 148 9.04 3.93 -15.06
N PRO A 149 8.31 3.34 -14.08
CA PRO A 149 8.88 3.00 -12.80
C PRO A 149 10.01 1.97 -12.89
N PHE A 150 9.90 1.02 -13.81
CA PHE A 150 10.93 0.00 -14.02
C PHE A 150 12.19 0.59 -14.68
N THR A 151 12.00 1.42 -15.71
CA THR A 151 13.10 2.10 -16.38
C THR A 151 13.84 3.04 -15.44
N TYR A 152 13.09 3.79 -14.61
CA TYR A 152 13.66 4.74 -13.66
C TYR A 152 14.44 4.06 -12.51
N GLN A 153 14.01 2.90 -12.05
CA GLN A 153 14.73 2.14 -11.04
C GLN A 153 16.02 1.50 -11.57
N GLY A 154 16.05 1.14 -12.86
CA GLY A 154 17.28 0.62 -13.48
C GLY A 154 18.41 1.65 -13.62
N VAL A 155 18.06 2.94 -13.61
CA VAL A 155 19.05 4.05 -13.74
C VAL A 155 19.44 4.62 -12.36
N ARG A 156 18.69 4.34 -11.30
CA ARG A 156 19.01 4.79 -9.94
C ARG A 156 20.19 4.01 -9.38
N GLY A 157 21.23 4.73 -8.97
CA GLY A 157 22.29 4.21 -8.10
C GLY A 157 21.79 3.84 -6.69
N LEU A 158 22.70 3.42 -5.83
CA LEU A 158 22.41 3.13 -4.42
C LEU A 158 21.75 4.32 -3.74
N GLN A 159 20.63 4.09 -3.07
CA GLN A 159 19.99 5.12 -2.25
C GLN A 159 20.86 5.40 -1.03
N ILE A 160 20.97 6.68 -0.66
CA ILE A 160 21.76 7.15 0.51
C ILE A 160 21.30 6.44 1.80
N GLU A 161 20.03 6.06 1.88
CA GLU A 161 19.44 5.35 3.03
C GLU A 161 19.69 3.84 3.01
N SER A 162 20.36 3.29 1.99
CA SER A 162 20.69 1.86 1.95
C SER A 162 21.90 1.57 2.84
N ILE A 163 21.87 0.42 3.52
CA ILE A 163 22.98 -0.04 4.37
C ILE A 163 24.29 -0.11 3.56
N ALA A 164 24.20 -0.45 2.28
CA ALA A 164 25.35 -0.53 1.37
C ALA A 164 25.96 0.84 1.01
N ALA A 165 25.22 1.94 1.20
CA ALA A 165 25.73 3.30 0.99
C ALA A 165 26.34 3.95 2.24
N THR A 166 26.14 3.34 3.42
CA THR A 166 26.60 3.90 4.71
C THR A 166 28.13 3.94 4.87
N PRO A 167 28.95 3.10 4.22
CA PRO A 167 30.40 3.16 4.35
C PRO A 167 31.09 4.23 3.48
N MET A 168 30.36 5.01 2.69
CA MET A 168 30.89 6.08 1.85
C MET A 168 30.71 7.44 2.49
#